data_1f6e55cf182658f9873088ed4d14d68d
#
_entry.id   1f6e55cf182658f9873088ed4d14d68d
#
_cell.length_a   1.000
_cell.length_b   1.000
_cell.length_c   1.000
_cell.angle_alpha   90.00
_cell.angle_beta   90.00
_cell.angle_gamma   90.00
#
_symmetry.space_group_name_H-M   'P 1'
#
loop_
_entity.id
_entity.type
_entity.pdbx_description
1 polymer ?
#
loop_
_entity_poly.entity_id
_entity_poly.type
_entity_poly.pdbx_seq_one_letter_code
_entity_poly.pdbx_strand_id
1 'polypeptide(L)'
;MNYFEYKGIRSSDMGIRIESKNVFSGPDYKVDFLSIPGRDGDLISGSGRFPNVQVTYSVFVPAKTISELAQKITDIKAWLYSGLDSYHTLEDTYDPSFFRHAVYAGKLDIEDELNRIGVFTVSFSCRPFRYSETGMDSTKLTSSGAVLVNPYPFNSKPYIRVDGKGAGTLTIQSEGHNAIWNFDSIDGFVEIDSEQMNFYKGAELKNDTVTGSGFPILHPGENAISYSGGVTAVTVIPRWCCL
;
A
#
# COMPACT_ATOMS: atom_id res chain seq x y z
N MET A 1 10.63 21.77 -8.55
CA MET A 1 11.07 21.77 -7.15
C MET A 1 10.65 20.45 -6.53
N ASN A 2 11.51 19.77 -5.77
CA ASN A 2 11.15 18.50 -5.16
C ASN A 2 10.25 18.71 -3.93
N TYR A 3 9.28 17.82 -3.76
CA TYR A 3 8.34 17.81 -2.65
C TYR A 3 7.93 16.38 -2.31
N PHE A 4 7.39 16.19 -1.13
CA PHE A 4 6.52 15.08 -0.81
C PHE A 4 5.07 15.60 -0.69
N GLU A 5 4.13 14.73 -0.99
CA GLU A 5 2.70 15.00 -0.84
C GLU A 5 2.13 14.03 0.21
N TYR A 6 1.46 14.57 1.21
CA TYR A 6 0.85 13.79 2.28
C TYR A 6 -0.58 14.27 2.50
N LYS A 7 -1.54 13.36 2.46
CA LYS A 7 -2.98 13.68 2.54
C LYS A 7 -3.45 14.65 1.44
N GLY A 8 -2.88 14.56 0.24
CA GLY A 8 -3.20 15.44 -0.87
C GLY A 8 -2.67 16.88 -0.74
N ILE A 9 -1.78 17.14 0.24
CA ILE A 9 -1.15 18.46 0.42
C ILE A 9 0.35 18.31 0.16
N ARG A 10 0.87 19.15 -0.73
CA ARG A 10 2.30 19.17 -1.06
C ARG A 10 3.09 19.92 0.01
N SER A 11 4.22 19.38 0.39
CA SER A 11 5.15 20.03 1.31
C SER A 11 5.62 21.40 0.77
N SER A 12 5.74 21.56 -0.55
CA SER A 12 6.04 22.83 -1.21
C SER A 12 5.02 23.92 -0.95
N ASP A 13 3.72 23.55 -0.87
CA ASP A 13 2.62 24.50 -0.65
C ASP A 13 2.61 25.01 0.79
N MET A 14 3.13 24.20 1.71
CA MET A 14 3.40 24.58 3.11
C MET A 14 4.71 25.39 3.26
N GLY A 15 5.38 25.70 2.16
CA GLY A 15 6.66 26.42 2.15
C GLY A 15 7.87 25.58 2.57
N ILE A 16 7.72 24.29 2.69
CA ILE A 16 8.77 23.35 3.08
C ILE A 16 9.74 23.12 1.91
N ARG A 17 11.03 23.11 2.21
CA ARG A 17 12.13 22.77 1.31
C ARG A 17 12.83 21.52 1.82
N ILE A 18 13.06 20.54 0.92
CA ILE A 18 13.74 19.29 1.28
C ILE A 18 15.24 19.47 1.07
N GLU A 19 16.01 19.19 2.11
CA GLU A 19 17.46 19.18 2.10
C GLU A 19 18.00 17.76 1.86
N SER A 20 17.51 16.79 2.62
CA SER A 20 17.88 15.38 2.46
C SER A 20 16.70 14.43 2.75
N LYS A 21 16.86 13.17 2.39
CA LYS A 21 15.81 12.15 2.54
C LYS A 21 16.38 10.73 2.59
N ASN A 22 15.57 9.77 3.09
CA ASN A 22 15.88 8.34 3.05
C ASN A 22 14.75 7.50 2.42
N VAL A 23 14.10 8.00 1.39
CA VAL A 23 12.90 7.38 0.76
C VAL A 23 13.14 5.97 0.17
N PHE A 24 14.38 5.58 -0.08
CA PHE A 24 14.76 4.28 -0.63
C PHE A 24 15.12 3.23 0.42
N SER A 25 14.90 3.51 1.71
CA SER A 25 15.12 2.53 2.77
C SER A 25 14.10 1.40 2.69
N GLY A 26 14.58 0.17 2.83
CA GLY A 26 13.74 -1.03 2.93
C GLY A 26 13.42 -1.41 4.37
N PRO A 27 12.46 -2.32 4.59
CA PRO A 27 12.13 -2.83 5.92
C PRO A 27 13.18 -3.82 6.42
N ASP A 28 13.39 -3.86 7.73
CA ASP A 28 14.16 -4.92 8.38
C ASP A 28 13.34 -6.21 8.37
N TYR A 29 13.89 -7.27 7.80
CA TYR A 29 13.30 -8.60 7.91
C TYR A 29 13.88 -9.31 9.14
N LYS A 30 13.06 -9.50 10.18
CA LYS A 30 13.49 -10.20 11.39
C LYS A 30 13.54 -11.69 11.15
N VAL A 31 14.73 -12.26 11.30
CA VAL A 31 14.99 -13.71 11.29
C VAL A 31 15.55 -14.12 12.64
N ASP A 32 15.04 -15.23 13.16
CA ASP A 32 15.61 -15.91 14.30
C ASP A 32 16.47 -17.07 13.78
N PHE A 33 17.70 -17.20 14.32
CA PHE A 33 18.63 -18.28 14.01
C PHE A 33 18.58 -19.29 15.13
N LEU A 34 18.19 -20.53 14.81
CA LEU A 34 18.12 -21.63 15.75
C LEU A 34 19.26 -22.62 15.51
N SER A 35 20.18 -22.71 16.46
CA SER A 35 21.29 -23.66 16.42
C SER A 35 20.79 -25.07 16.80
N ILE A 36 21.13 -26.06 15.97
CA ILE A 36 20.78 -27.46 16.21
C ILE A 36 22.07 -28.25 16.48
N PRO A 37 22.21 -28.89 17.66
CA PRO A 37 23.40 -29.68 17.99
C PRO A 37 23.70 -30.77 16.93
N GLY A 38 24.94 -30.79 16.45
CA GLY A 38 25.38 -31.75 15.44
C GLY A 38 25.06 -31.38 13.98
N ARG A 39 24.55 -30.18 13.73
CA ARG A 39 24.33 -29.65 12.39
C ARG A 39 25.16 -28.39 12.16
N ASP A 40 25.87 -28.35 11.03
CA ASP A 40 26.55 -27.13 10.59
C ASP A 40 25.54 -26.12 10.05
N GLY A 41 25.65 -24.86 10.51
CA GLY A 41 24.75 -23.75 10.19
C GLY A 41 23.42 -23.79 10.95
N ASP A 42 22.85 -22.61 11.16
CA ASP A 42 21.61 -22.42 11.90
C ASP A 42 20.37 -22.64 11.02
N LEU A 43 19.27 -23.06 11.65
CA LEU A 43 17.95 -23.05 11.03
C LEU A 43 17.38 -21.62 11.06
N ILE A 44 16.92 -21.14 9.91
CA ILE A 44 16.30 -19.82 9.79
C ILE A 44 14.81 -19.94 10.11
N SER A 45 14.36 -19.20 11.11
CA SER A 45 12.95 -19.04 11.44
C SER A 45 12.57 -17.56 11.27
N GLY A 46 11.70 -17.25 10.33
CA GLY A 46 11.24 -15.90 10.07
C GLY A 46 9.80 -15.69 10.53
N SER A 47 9.45 -14.47 10.89
CA SER A 47 8.09 -14.08 11.27
C SER A 47 7.10 -14.06 10.09
N GLY A 48 7.59 -14.20 8.85
CA GLY A 48 6.77 -14.18 7.62
C GLY A 48 6.21 -12.81 7.27
N ARG A 49 6.65 -11.73 7.95
CA ARG A 49 6.15 -10.37 7.72
C ARG A 49 7.27 -9.34 7.74
N PHE A 50 7.06 -8.24 7.01
CA PHE A 50 7.89 -7.05 7.10
C PHE A 50 7.26 -6.04 8.06
N PRO A 51 8.04 -5.41 8.96
CA PRO A 51 7.59 -4.30 9.78
C PRO A 51 7.44 -3.02 8.95
N ASN A 52 6.85 -1.99 9.57
CA ASN A 52 6.83 -0.66 8.99
C ASN A 52 8.25 -0.12 8.75
N VAL A 53 8.38 0.70 7.72
CA VAL A 53 9.60 1.42 7.34
C VAL A 53 9.49 2.87 7.79
N GLN A 54 10.55 3.42 8.33
CA GLN A 54 10.62 4.85 8.62
C GLN A 54 11.17 5.60 7.40
N VAL A 55 10.35 6.50 6.87
CA VAL A 55 10.73 7.44 5.80
C VAL A 55 10.89 8.82 6.41
N THR A 56 12.04 9.45 6.17
CA THR A 56 12.37 10.75 6.75
C THR A 56 12.78 11.76 5.69
N TYR A 57 12.41 13.01 5.93
CA TYR A 57 12.82 14.16 5.14
C TYR A 57 13.42 15.20 6.09
N SER A 58 14.72 15.52 5.93
CA SER A 58 15.30 16.70 6.55
C SER A 58 14.89 17.91 5.73
N VAL A 59 14.30 18.88 6.39
CA VAL A 59 13.63 20.00 5.70
C VAL A 59 13.88 21.31 6.40
N PHE A 60 13.69 22.40 5.66
CA PHE A 60 13.67 23.73 6.23
C PHE A 60 12.53 24.58 5.66
N VAL A 61 12.10 25.57 6.42
CA VAL A 61 11.04 26.53 6.05
C VAL A 61 11.60 27.94 6.17
N PRO A 62 11.79 28.65 5.05
CA PRO A 62 12.20 30.06 5.10
C PRO A 62 11.02 30.98 5.37
N ALA A 63 11.28 32.05 6.12
CA ALA A 63 10.34 33.13 6.40
C ALA A 63 11.03 34.50 6.36
N LYS A 64 10.26 35.54 6.15
CA LYS A 64 10.77 36.93 6.14
C LYS A 64 10.86 37.51 7.56
N THR A 65 9.96 37.05 8.44
CA THR A 65 9.85 37.50 9.82
C THR A 65 9.60 36.31 10.76
N ILE A 66 9.90 36.49 12.04
CA ILE A 66 9.63 35.48 13.08
C ILE A 66 8.10 35.18 13.19
N SER A 67 7.27 36.19 13.01
CA SER A 67 5.81 36.00 13.04
C SER A 67 5.33 35.13 11.86
N GLU A 68 5.88 35.33 10.67
CA GLU A 68 5.58 34.48 9.50
C GLU A 68 6.07 33.04 9.73
N LEU A 69 7.26 32.87 10.32
CA LEU A 69 7.80 31.57 10.66
C LEU A 69 6.88 30.84 11.66
N ALA A 70 6.49 31.52 12.74
CA ALA A 70 5.59 30.97 13.75
C ALA A 70 4.24 30.51 13.17
N GLN A 71 3.67 31.29 12.24
CA GLN A 71 2.42 30.92 11.57
C GLN A 71 2.60 29.68 10.68
N LYS A 72 3.63 29.65 9.84
CA LYS A 72 3.94 28.48 9.00
C LYS A 72 4.16 27.21 9.82
N ILE A 73 4.87 27.32 10.94
CA ILE A 73 5.08 26.18 11.83
C ILE A 73 3.75 25.69 12.43
N THR A 74 2.86 26.62 12.80
CA THR A 74 1.52 26.27 13.30
C THR A 74 0.71 25.50 12.26
N ASP A 75 0.72 25.96 11.01
CA ASP A 75 -0.01 25.34 9.90
C ASP A 75 0.57 23.93 9.58
N ILE A 76 1.90 23.79 9.57
CA ILE A 76 2.59 22.52 9.37
C ILE A 76 2.24 21.52 10.50
N LYS A 77 2.23 21.98 11.76
CA LYS A 77 1.81 21.15 12.88
C LYS A 77 0.37 20.68 12.73
N ALA A 78 -0.56 21.59 12.39
CA ALA A 78 -1.96 21.26 12.18
C ALA A 78 -2.13 20.21 11.05
N TRP A 79 -1.39 20.34 9.97
CA TRP A 79 -1.38 19.39 8.86
C TRP A 79 -0.83 18.01 9.28
N LEU A 80 0.36 17.96 9.85
CA LEU A 80 1.04 16.70 10.15
C LEU A 80 0.36 15.92 11.30
N TYR A 81 -0.13 16.61 12.33
CA TYR A 81 -0.74 15.98 13.51
C TYR A 81 -2.24 15.69 13.38
N SER A 82 -2.88 15.99 12.25
CA SER A 82 -4.28 15.60 12.02
C SER A 82 -4.37 14.13 11.58
N GLY A 83 -5.45 13.41 11.96
CA GLY A 83 -5.78 12.06 11.46
C GLY A 83 -4.66 11.02 11.69
N LEU A 84 -4.08 10.96 12.88
CA LEU A 84 -2.99 10.02 13.22
C LEU A 84 -3.47 8.59 13.52
N ASP A 85 -4.76 8.35 13.48
CA ASP A 85 -5.42 7.07 13.72
C ASP A 85 -5.52 6.17 12.48
N SER A 86 -5.10 6.68 11.32
CA SER A 86 -5.18 5.99 10.04
C SER A 86 -3.96 6.23 9.15
N TYR A 87 -3.72 5.29 8.22
CA TYR A 87 -2.73 5.48 7.18
C TYR A 87 -3.29 6.36 6.06
N HIS A 88 -2.45 7.24 5.56
CA HIS A 88 -2.74 8.13 4.44
C HIS A 88 -1.72 7.93 3.33
N THR A 89 -2.04 8.38 2.13
CA THR A 89 -1.14 8.34 0.99
C THR A 89 0.03 9.31 1.21
N LEU A 90 1.24 8.81 0.97
CA LEU A 90 2.49 9.56 0.91
C LEU A 90 3.14 9.29 -0.44
N GLU A 91 3.31 10.34 -1.22
CA GLU A 91 3.97 10.36 -2.52
C GLU A 91 5.15 11.31 -2.48
N ASP A 92 6.12 11.15 -3.36
CA ASP A 92 7.20 12.11 -3.51
C ASP A 92 7.75 12.16 -4.94
N THR A 93 8.41 13.26 -5.26
CA THR A 93 9.01 13.48 -6.57
C THR A 93 10.29 12.67 -6.82
N TYR A 94 10.77 11.88 -5.86
CA TYR A 94 11.96 11.06 -5.99
C TYR A 94 11.64 9.64 -6.46
N ASP A 95 10.37 9.21 -6.25
CA ASP A 95 9.83 7.92 -6.69
C ASP A 95 8.40 8.09 -7.26
N PRO A 96 8.26 8.83 -8.37
CA PRO A 96 6.95 9.32 -8.84
C PRO A 96 6.01 8.25 -9.40
N SER A 97 6.48 7.00 -9.54
CA SER A 97 5.66 5.88 -10.00
C SER A 97 5.03 5.08 -8.86
N PHE A 98 5.33 5.47 -7.62
CA PHE A 98 4.90 4.75 -6.42
C PHE A 98 4.41 5.69 -5.34
N PHE A 99 3.51 5.17 -4.52
CA PHE A 99 3.08 5.79 -3.27
C PHE A 99 3.19 4.80 -2.10
N ARG A 100 3.12 5.32 -0.89
CA ARG A 100 3.13 4.55 0.35
C ARG A 100 1.88 4.87 1.18
N HIS A 101 1.45 3.90 1.96
CA HIS A 101 0.52 4.15 3.07
C HIS A 101 1.32 4.52 4.31
N ALA A 102 1.18 5.74 4.78
CA ALA A 102 2.00 6.34 5.81
C ALA A 102 1.16 7.03 6.90
N VAL A 103 1.69 7.07 8.10
CA VAL A 103 1.22 7.93 9.18
C VAL A 103 2.39 8.77 9.69
N TYR A 104 2.15 10.04 9.97
CA TYR A 104 3.17 10.87 10.61
C TYR A 104 3.51 10.29 11.98
N ALA A 105 4.77 9.96 12.21
CA ALA A 105 5.23 9.31 13.44
C ALA A 105 6.59 9.88 13.82
N GLY A 106 6.57 10.99 14.51
CA GLY A 106 7.79 11.64 14.95
C GLY A 106 7.53 12.83 15.85
N LYS A 107 8.58 13.25 16.54
CA LYS A 107 8.63 14.52 17.22
C LYS A 107 9.00 15.60 16.19
N LEU A 108 8.27 16.68 16.17
CA LEU A 108 8.61 17.85 15.38
C LEU A 108 9.45 18.79 16.25
N ASP A 109 10.75 18.56 16.28
CA ASP A 109 11.71 19.50 16.87
C ASP A 109 12.14 20.49 15.79
N ILE A 110 11.87 21.76 16.02
CA ILE A 110 12.16 22.82 15.06
C ILE A 110 13.22 23.72 15.66
N GLU A 111 14.38 23.71 15.03
CA GLU A 111 15.46 24.65 15.34
C GLU A 111 15.24 25.93 14.55
N ASP A 112 15.22 27.07 15.24
CA ASP A 112 15.09 28.39 14.62
C ASP A 112 16.46 28.99 14.37
N GLU A 113 16.80 29.15 13.10
CA GLU A 113 18.02 29.81 12.68
C GLU A 113 17.73 31.28 12.29
N LEU A 114 18.40 32.20 12.97
CA LEU A 114 18.36 33.62 12.66
C LEU A 114 16.94 34.25 12.69
N ASN A 115 15.98 33.64 13.40
CA ASN A 115 14.57 34.06 13.44
C ASN A 115 13.90 34.08 12.02
N ARG A 116 14.41 33.29 11.08
CA ARG A 116 13.95 33.30 9.66
C ARG A 116 13.88 31.94 9.02
N ILE A 117 14.53 30.92 9.60
CA ILE A 117 14.58 29.60 9.02
C ILE A 117 14.28 28.59 10.13
N GLY A 118 13.21 27.83 9.96
CA GLY A 118 12.93 26.67 10.80
C GLY A 118 13.52 25.41 10.15
N VAL A 119 14.43 24.71 10.82
CA VAL A 119 15.03 23.45 10.36
C VAL A 119 14.49 22.31 11.20
N PHE A 120 14.05 21.23 10.57
CA PHE A 120 13.48 20.08 11.25
C PHE A 120 13.46 18.82 10.38
N THR A 121 13.14 17.70 11.00
CA THR A 121 12.93 16.42 10.29
C THR A 121 11.47 16.01 10.35
N VAL A 122 10.90 15.66 9.20
CA VAL A 122 9.57 15.06 9.09
C VAL A 122 9.74 13.55 8.94
N SER A 123 9.14 12.77 9.86
CA SER A 123 9.26 11.32 9.88
C SER A 123 7.90 10.66 9.73
N PHE A 124 7.81 9.71 8.81
CA PHE A 124 6.63 8.90 8.57
C PHE A 124 6.90 7.43 8.88
N SER A 125 5.95 6.77 9.56
CA SER A 125 5.90 5.32 9.63
C SER A 125 5.07 4.81 8.47
N CYS A 126 5.73 4.18 7.51
CA CYS A 126 5.11 3.68 6.28
C CYS A 126 4.88 2.18 6.36
N ARG A 127 3.80 1.67 5.76
CA ARG A 127 3.68 0.25 5.46
C ARG A 127 4.87 -0.19 4.62
N PRO A 128 5.32 -1.46 4.73
CA PRO A 128 6.58 -1.90 4.12
C PRO A 128 6.59 -1.84 2.60
N PHE A 129 5.44 -2.06 1.97
CA PHE A 129 5.32 -2.05 0.52
C PHE A 129 4.99 -0.66 -0.03
N ARG A 130 5.61 -0.35 -1.17
CA ARG A 130 5.23 0.73 -2.07
C ARG A 130 4.24 0.19 -3.08
N TYR A 131 3.22 0.96 -3.41
CA TYR A 131 2.21 0.60 -4.39
C TYR A 131 2.45 1.37 -5.67
N SER A 132 2.42 0.66 -6.81
CA SER A 132 2.53 1.29 -8.12
C SER A 132 1.26 2.05 -8.47
N GLU A 133 1.37 3.25 -9.02
CA GLU A 133 0.26 4.02 -9.57
C GLU A 133 -0.55 3.19 -10.57
N THR A 134 0.12 2.52 -11.51
CA THR A 134 -0.54 1.66 -12.50
C THR A 134 -1.22 0.43 -11.89
N GLY A 135 -0.81 0.02 -10.69
CA GLY A 135 -1.44 -1.06 -9.93
C GLY A 135 -2.81 -0.67 -9.36
N MET A 136 -3.15 0.60 -9.34
CA MET A 136 -4.45 1.10 -8.88
C MET A 136 -5.47 1.25 -10.00
N ASP A 137 -5.05 1.07 -11.25
CA ASP A 137 -5.95 1.12 -12.40
C ASP A 137 -6.88 -0.10 -12.41
N SER A 138 -8.17 0.15 -12.57
CA SER A 138 -9.16 -0.92 -12.66
C SER A 138 -9.20 -1.51 -14.08
N THR A 139 -9.08 -2.82 -14.18
CA THR A 139 -9.19 -3.55 -15.44
C THR A 139 -10.45 -4.41 -15.44
N LYS A 140 -11.37 -4.16 -16.37
CA LYS A 140 -12.58 -4.98 -16.55
C LYS A 140 -12.32 -6.09 -17.55
N LEU A 141 -12.46 -7.34 -17.08
CA LEU A 141 -12.33 -8.56 -17.88
C LEU A 141 -13.72 -9.03 -18.30
N THR A 142 -14.01 -8.94 -19.58
CA THR A 142 -15.30 -9.37 -20.18
C THR A 142 -15.22 -10.73 -20.86
N SER A 143 -14.02 -11.33 -20.89
CA SER A 143 -13.79 -12.70 -21.39
C SER A 143 -13.04 -13.52 -20.34
N SER A 144 -13.50 -14.75 -20.12
CA SER A 144 -12.82 -15.71 -19.25
C SER A 144 -11.47 -16.13 -19.86
N GLY A 145 -10.45 -16.30 -19.01
CA GLY A 145 -9.08 -16.64 -19.42
C GLY A 145 -8.19 -15.43 -19.74
N ALA A 146 -8.60 -14.22 -19.40
CA ALA A 146 -7.75 -13.04 -19.54
C ALA A 146 -6.53 -13.09 -18.61
N VAL A 147 -5.38 -12.62 -19.07
CA VAL A 147 -4.12 -12.64 -18.32
C VAL A 147 -3.79 -11.25 -17.83
N LEU A 148 -3.51 -11.12 -16.53
CA LEU A 148 -2.90 -9.95 -15.91
C LEU A 148 -1.46 -10.28 -15.54
N VAL A 149 -0.53 -9.40 -15.90
CA VAL A 149 0.90 -9.59 -15.63
C VAL A 149 1.31 -8.70 -14.45
N ASN A 150 1.75 -9.32 -13.35
CA ASN A 150 2.38 -8.60 -12.25
C ASN A 150 3.85 -8.33 -12.60
N PRO A 151 4.24 -7.06 -12.79
CA PRO A 151 5.60 -6.73 -13.20
C PRO A 151 6.63 -6.76 -12.05
N TYR A 152 6.19 -6.97 -10.81
CA TYR A 152 7.03 -6.91 -9.62
C TYR A 152 7.27 -8.29 -8.99
N PRO A 153 8.39 -8.47 -8.25
CA PRO A 153 8.76 -9.76 -7.66
C PRO A 153 7.98 -10.10 -6.37
N PHE A 154 6.96 -9.34 -6.03
CA PHE A 154 6.15 -9.55 -4.82
C PHE A 154 4.68 -9.84 -5.18
N ASN A 155 4.07 -10.67 -4.34
CA ASN A 155 2.64 -10.94 -4.43
C ASN A 155 1.84 -9.68 -4.15
N SER A 156 0.80 -9.42 -4.93
CA SER A 156 -0.15 -8.37 -4.64
C SER A 156 -1.48 -8.93 -4.12
N LYS A 157 -2.20 -8.11 -3.37
CA LYS A 157 -3.50 -8.40 -2.77
C LYS A 157 -4.57 -7.57 -3.48
N PRO A 158 -5.17 -8.08 -4.56
CA PRO A 158 -6.06 -7.31 -5.40
C PRO A 158 -7.38 -6.98 -4.71
N TYR A 159 -8.03 -5.95 -5.19
CA TYR A 159 -9.47 -5.80 -5.08
C TYR A 159 -10.12 -6.37 -6.34
N ILE A 160 -11.13 -7.22 -6.19
CA ILE A 160 -11.82 -7.85 -7.30
C ILE A 160 -13.32 -7.65 -7.12
N ARG A 161 -13.99 -7.18 -8.16
CA ARG A 161 -15.44 -7.17 -8.27
C ARG A 161 -15.88 -8.23 -9.28
N VAL A 162 -16.74 -9.11 -8.84
CA VAL A 162 -17.34 -10.19 -9.66
C VAL A 162 -18.79 -9.82 -9.94
N ASP A 163 -19.12 -9.49 -11.17
CA ASP A 163 -20.48 -9.20 -11.61
C ASP A 163 -21.16 -10.47 -12.13
N GLY A 164 -22.45 -10.68 -11.79
CA GLY A 164 -23.15 -11.87 -12.23
C GLY A 164 -24.49 -12.10 -11.58
N LYS A 165 -25.06 -13.30 -11.83
CA LYS A 165 -26.34 -13.74 -11.24
C LYS A 165 -26.35 -15.25 -11.06
N GLY A 166 -26.72 -15.71 -9.85
CA GLY A 166 -26.74 -17.14 -9.48
C GLY A 166 -25.38 -17.67 -9.10
N ALA A 167 -25.24 -18.99 -9.06
CA ALA A 167 -23.99 -19.65 -8.69
C ALA A 167 -22.91 -19.46 -9.75
N GLY A 168 -21.66 -19.28 -9.31
CA GLY A 168 -20.54 -19.06 -10.22
C GLY A 168 -19.20 -19.38 -9.62
N THR A 169 -18.16 -19.38 -10.44
CA THR A 169 -16.80 -19.70 -10.03
C THR A 169 -15.82 -18.67 -10.59
N LEU A 170 -14.86 -18.26 -9.78
CA LEU A 170 -13.68 -17.49 -10.17
C LEU A 170 -12.46 -18.36 -9.97
N THR A 171 -11.56 -18.41 -10.94
CA THR A 171 -10.28 -19.13 -10.87
C THR A 171 -9.14 -18.18 -11.22
N ILE A 172 -8.07 -18.18 -10.44
CA ILE A 172 -6.82 -17.48 -10.74
C ILE A 172 -5.73 -18.53 -10.81
N GLN A 173 -5.08 -18.61 -11.96
CA GLN A 173 -3.97 -19.52 -12.22
C GLN A 173 -2.71 -18.74 -12.55
N SER A 174 -1.64 -19.01 -11.83
CA SER A 174 -0.28 -18.51 -12.07
C SER A 174 0.72 -19.66 -11.97
N GLU A 175 1.99 -19.42 -12.27
CA GLU A 175 3.01 -20.45 -12.23
C GLU A 175 3.05 -21.15 -10.86
N GLY A 176 2.78 -22.48 -10.84
CA GLY A 176 2.77 -23.29 -9.63
C GLY A 176 1.57 -23.06 -8.69
N HIS A 177 0.64 -22.18 -9.02
CA HIS A 177 -0.50 -21.86 -8.17
C HIS A 177 -1.82 -21.92 -8.95
N ASN A 178 -2.83 -22.55 -8.35
CA ASN A 178 -4.19 -22.56 -8.87
C ASN A 178 -5.17 -22.40 -7.70
N ALA A 179 -5.90 -21.31 -7.71
CA ALA A 179 -6.84 -20.97 -6.64
C ALA A 179 -8.25 -20.76 -7.21
N ILE A 180 -9.26 -21.29 -6.52
CA ILE A 180 -10.64 -21.34 -6.97
C ILE A 180 -11.55 -20.81 -5.87
N TRP A 181 -12.49 -19.95 -6.25
CA TRP A 181 -13.57 -19.45 -5.39
C TRP A 181 -14.91 -19.77 -6.00
N ASN A 182 -15.78 -20.41 -5.22
CA ASN A 182 -17.14 -20.75 -5.60
C ASN A 182 -18.10 -19.83 -4.87
N PHE A 183 -18.96 -19.18 -5.61
CA PHE A 183 -20.04 -18.31 -5.12
C PHE A 183 -21.34 -19.11 -5.13
N ASP A 184 -22.00 -19.27 -3.98
CA ASP A 184 -23.27 -19.96 -3.87
C ASP A 184 -24.37 -19.22 -4.66
N SER A 185 -24.38 -17.89 -4.55
CA SER A 185 -25.28 -17.04 -5.32
C SER A 185 -24.76 -15.63 -5.43
N ILE A 186 -24.62 -15.15 -6.66
CA ILE A 186 -24.33 -13.76 -6.97
C ILE A 186 -25.67 -13.07 -7.27
N ASP A 187 -25.93 -11.94 -6.65
CA ASP A 187 -27.06 -11.07 -6.96
C ASP A 187 -26.55 -9.69 -7.37
N GLY A 188 -26.29 -9.56 -8.66
CA GLY A 188 -25.69 -8.39 -9.28
C GLY A 188 -24.18 -8.38 -9.19
N PHE A 189 -23.60 -8.36 -7.99
CA PHE A 189 -22.15 -8.42 -7.80
C PHE A 189 -21.74 -8.92 -6.41
N VAL A 190 -20.46 -9.34 -6.32
CA VAL A 190 -19.72 -9.58 -5.06
C VAL A 190 -18.35 -8.89 -5.19
N GLU A 191 -17.94 -8.24 -4.14
CA GLU A 191 -16.64 -7.58 -4.02
C GLU A 191 -15.71 -8.40 -3.12
N ILE A 192 -14.45 -8.49 -3.50
CA ILE A 192 -13.41 -9.21 -2.76
C ILE A 192 -12.29 -8.22 -2.48
N ASP A 193 -12.05 -7.89 -1.23
CA ASP A 193 -10.87 -7.14 -0.82
C ASP A 193 -9.86 -8.08 -0.15
N SER A 194 -8.82 -8.45 -0.90
CA SER A 194 -7.82 -9.38 -0.43
C SER A 194 -6.91 -8.79 0.66
N GLU A 195 -6.80 -7.47 0.74
CA GLU A 195 -6.04 -6.81 1.79
C GLU A 195 -6.81 -6.77 3.10
N GLN A 196 -8.12 -6.53 3.04
CA GLN A 196 -9.03 -6.55 4.19
C GLN A 196 -9.50 -7.97 4.56
N MET A 197 -9.25 -8.95 3.69
CA MET A 197 -9.69 -10.35 3.85
C MET A 197 -11.22 -10.44 4.03
N ASN A 198 -11.98 -9.82 3.12
CA ASN A 198 -13.43 -9.81 3.14
C ASN A 198 -14.04 -10.04 1.75
N PHE A 199 -15.13 -10.79 1.73
CA PHE A 199 -16.12 -10.83 0.64
C PHE A 199 -17.33 -10.03 1.07
N TYR A 200 -17.83 -9.14 0.22
CA TYR A 200 -18.96 -8.28 0.59
C TYR A 200 -19.74 -7.79 -0.65
N LYS A 201 -20.90 -7.19 -0.40
CA LYS A 201 -21.70 -6.46 -1.38
C LYS A 201 -22.10 -5.12 -0.76
N GLY A 202 -21.42 -4.05 -1.18
CA GLY A 202 -21.59 -2.75 -0.51
C GLY A 202 -21.21 -2.83 0.99
N ALA A 203 -22.17 -2.71 1.89
CA ALA A 203 -21.93 -2.80 3.34
C ALA A 203 -22.20 -4.20 3.94
N GLU A 204 -22.71 -5.15 3.14
CA GLU A 204 -23.10 -6.48 3.59
C GLU A 204 -21.97 -7.49 3.40
N LEU A 205 -21.53 -8.16 4.48
CA LEU A 205 -20.53 -9.24 4.39
C LEU A 205 -21.12 -10.47 3.68
N LYS A 206 -20.31 -11.12 2.86
CA LYS A 206 -20.64 -12.32 2.06
C LYS A 206 -19.65 -13.47 2.30
N ASN A 207 -18.89 -13.43 3.39
CA ASN A 207 -17.87 -14.43 3.69
C ASN A 207 -18.42 -15.86 3.82
N ASP A 208 -19.68 -16.00 4.21
CA ASP A 208 -20.41 -17.27 4.37
C ASP A 208 -20.97 -17.84 3.07
N THR A 209 -21.02 -17.06 1.99
CA THR A 209 -21.55 -17.44 0.68
C THR A 209 -20.49 -17.69 -0.38
N VAL A 210 -19.20 -17.62 0.02
CA VAL A 210 -18.07 -17.86 -0.87
C VAL A 210 -17.16 -18.90 -0.24
N THR A 211 -16.90 -19.97 -0.96
CA THR A 211 -15.96 -21.02 -0.54
C THR A 211 -14.74 -21.04 -1.46
N GLY A 212 -13.55 -21.20 -0.91
CA GLY A 212 -12.31 -21.21 -1.72
C GLY A 212 -11.03 -21.23 -0.93
N SER A 213 -9.93 -20.98 -1.63
CA SER A 213 -8.56 -21.07 -1.13
C SER A 213 -8.08 -19.82 -0.39
N GLY A 214 -8.88 -19.28 0.52
CA GLY A 214 -8.57 -18.01 1.19
C GLY A 214 -8.91 -16.81 0.31
N PHE A 215 -8.08 -15.75 0.33
CA PHE A 215 -8.29 -14.55 -0.48
C PHE A 215 -7.39 -14.52 -1.72
N PRO A 216 -7.85 -13.93 -2.84
CA PRO A 216 -7.07 -13.85 -4.07
C PRO A 216 -5.69 -13.22 -3.88
N ILE A 217 -4.70 -13.81 -4.54
CA ILE A 217 -3.33 -13.31 -4.63
C ILE A 217 -2.95 -13.30 -6.11
N LEU A 218 -2.35 -12.19 -6.57
CA LEU A 218 -1.71 -12.14 -7.87
C LEU A 218 -0.20 -12.30 -7.67
N HIS A 219 0.32 -13.43 -8.16
CA HIS A 219 1.72 -13.76 -8.08
C HIS A 219 2.57 -12.98 -9.09
N PRO A 220 3.89 -12.88 -8.92
CA PRO A 220 4.77 -12.33 -9.94
C PRO A 220 4.58 -13.00 -11.30
N GLY A 221 4.64 -12.25 -12.39
CA GLY A 221 4.42 -12.75 -13.74
C GLY A 221 2.95 -12.89 -14.12
N GLU A 222 2.63 -13.88 -14.93
CA GLU A 222 1.31 -14.07 -15.53
C GLU A 222 0.30 -14.66 -14.54
N ASN A 223 -0.90 -14.07 -14.49
CA ASN A 223 -2.04 -14.52 -13.71
C ASN A 223 -3.24 -14.62 -14.64
N ALA A 224 -3.62 -15.83 -15.03
CA ALA A 224 -4.78 -16.09 -15.86
C ALA A 224 -6.04 -16.12 -14.99
N ILE A 225 -7.00 -15.26 -15.30
CA ILE A 225 -8.25 -15.11 -14.56
C ILE A 225 -9.38 -15.69 -15.40
N SER A 226 -9.95 -16.79 -14.91
CA SER A 226 -11.07 -17.48 -15.56
C SER A 226 -12.29 -17.47 -14.65
N TYR A 227 -13.46 -17.46 -15.26
CA TYR A 227 -14.73 -17.52 -14.54
C TYR A 227 -15.79 -18.29 -15.33
N SER A 228 -16.77 -18.82 -14.60
CA SER A 228 -17.85 -19.63 -15.16
C SER A 228 -19.15 -19.51 -14.37
N GLY A 229 -20.17 -20.24 -14.82
CA GLY A 229 -21.50 -20.21 -14.19
C GLY A 229 -22.20 -18.87 -14.39
N GLY A 230 -22.72 -18.32 -13.30
CA GLY A 230 -23.45 -17.06 -13.30
C GLY A 230 -22.59 -15.79 -13.40
N VAL A 231 -21.26 -15.90 -13.44
CA VAL A 231 -20.35 -14.74 -13.57
C VAL A 231 -20.36 -14.21 -15.00
N THR A 232 -20.55 -12.92 -15.15
CA THR A 232 -20.62 -12.24 -16.47
C THR A 232 -19.41 -11.37 -16.77
N ALA A 233 -18.79 -10.79 -15.72
CA ALA A 233 -17.58 -9.99 -15.85
C ALA A 233 -16.82 -9.96 -14.51
N VAL A 234 -15.53 -9.70 -14.59
CA VAL A 234 -14.67 -9.51 -13.43
C VAL A 234 -13.90 -8.20 -13.60
N THR A 235 -13.93 -7.33 -12.59
CA THR A 235 -13.11 -6.10 -12.55
C THR A 235 -12.05 -6.27 -11.50
N VAL A 236 -10.80 -5.99 -11.84
CA VAL A 236 -9.65 -6.18 -10.97
C VAL A 236 -8.89 -4.86 -10.80
N ILE A 237 -8.62 -4.47 -9.57
CA ILE A 237 -7.60 -3.48 -9.21
C ILE A 237 -6.43 -4.30 -8.63
N PRO A 238 -5.34 -4.45 -9.36
CA PRO A 238 -4.30 -5.42 -9.00
C PRO A 238 -3.53 -5.06 -7.75
N ARG A 239 -3.38 -3.77 -7.42
CA ARG A 239 -2.58 -3.24 -6.31
C ARG A 239 -1.14 -3.72 -6.35
N TRP A 240 -0.50 -3.61 -7.54
CA TRP A 240 0.89 -3.98 -7.71
C TRP A 240 1.78 -3.30 -6.69
N CYS A 241 2.68 -4.06 -6.06
CA CYS A 241 3.52 -3.53 -5.01
C CYS A 241 4.95 -4.09 -5.05
N CYS A 242 5.88 -3.36 -4.44
CA CYS A 242 7.25 -3.79 -4.20
C CYS A 242 7.78 -3.22 -2.86
N LEU A 243 8.92 -3.74 -2.40
CA LEU A 243 9.64 -3.20 -1.24
C LEU A 243 10.43 -1.94 -1.58
#